data_9aa45b6184430581837ba9304e0aef47
#
_entry.id   9aa45b6184430581837ba9304e0aef47
#
_cell.length_a   1.000
_cell.length_b   1.000
_cell.length_c   1.000
_cell.angle_alpha   90.00
_cell.angle_beta   90.00
_cell.angle_gamma   90.00
#
_symmetry.space_group_name_H-M   'P 1'
#
loop_
_entity.id
_entity.type
_entity.pdbx_description
1 polymer ?
#
loop_
_entity_poly.entity_id
_entity_poly.type
_entity_poly.pdbx_seq_one_letter_code
_entity_poly.pdbx_strand_id
1 'polypeptide(L)'
;MAFQGALTPEQIAENPHRQIQNWNREHDYAICIDTDGCVLDNMWAKQLLVFHPLFMDIFGLRESEMHFRIHAEHHNLWGKTRGCDRYLAVQATLQSMLECDQARETLDVEYTEGLLESINGYVHFVDSSDGARAFGMPSIIEYHKANG
;
A
#
# COMPACT_ATOMS: atom_id res chain seq x y z
N MET A 1 -10.09 30.53 -0.26
CA MET A 1 -11.10 30.31 -1.31
C MET A 1 -11.74 28.97 -1.04
N ALA A 2 -13.06 28.90 -0.79
CA ALA A 2 -13.75 27.61 -0.76
C ALA A 2 -13.80 27.07 -2.20
N PHE A 3 -13.49 25.80 -2.36
CA PHE A 3 -13.55 25.13 -3.65
C PHE A 3 -15.02 25.13 -4.12
N GLN A 4 -15.31 25.82 -5.20
CA GLN A 4 -16.68 25.86 -5.75
C GLN A 4 -17.05 24.48 -6.25
N GLY A 5 -18.01 23.83 -5.60
CA GLY A 5 -18.47 22.48 -5.96
C GLY A 5 -18.05 21.36 -4.99
N ALA A 6 -17.36 21.68 -3.88
CA ALA A 6 -17.10 20.69 -2.83
C ALA A 6 -18.43 20.21 -2.21
N LEU A 7 -18.60 18.90 -2.11
CA LEU A 7 -19.75 18.31 -1.42
C LEU A 7 -19.60 18.45 0.10
N THR A 8 -20.72 18.62 0.80
CA THR A 8 -20.71 18.54 2.27
C THR A 8 -20.58 17.09 2.73
N PRO A 9 -20.16 16.82 3.99
CA PRO A 9 -20.11 15.46 4.53
C PRO A 9 -21.44 14.72 4.40
N GLU A 10 -22.58 15.39 4.57
CA GLU A 10 -23.91 14.80 4.44
C GLU A 10 -24.22 14.41 2.99
N GLN A 11 -23.84 15.26 2.04
CA GLN A 11 -24.01 14.99 0.61
C GLN A 11 -23.12 13.82 0.15
N ILE A 12 -21.92 13.69 0.72
CA ILE A 12 -21.01 12.55 0.47
C ILE A 12 -21.61 11.27 1.05
N ALA A 13 -22.16 11.33 2.26
CA ALA A 13 -22.81 10.18 2.90
C ALA A 13 -24.06 9.70 2.12
N GLU A 14 -24.81 10.63 1.54
CA GLU A 14 -26.00 10.32 0.73
C GLU A 14 -25.61 9.70 -0.63
N ASN A 15 -24.64 10.29 -1.31
CA ASN A 15 -24.18 9.81 -2.61
C ASN A 15 -22.71 10.22 -2.88
N PRO A 16 -21.73 9.36 -2.58
CA PRO A 16 -20.31 9.67 -2.77
C PRO A 16 -19.92 9.88 -4.24
N HIS A 17 -20.72 9.42 -5.18
CA HIS A 17 -20.46 9.56 -6.62
C HIS A 17 -21.13 10.78 -7.25
N ARG A 18 -21.86 11.58 -6.47
CA ARG A 18 -22.68 12.70 -6.98
C ARG A 18 -21.87 13.69 -7.82
N GLN A 19 -20.64 14.01 -7.43
CA GLN A 19 -19.78 14.92 -8.19
C GLN A 19 -19.45 14.38 -9.58
N ILE A 20 -19.13 13.09 -9.67
CA ILE A 20 -18.77 12.43 -10.94
C ILE A 20 -20.01 12.28 -11.82
N GLN A 21 -21.16 11.91 -11.23
CA GLN A 21 -22.43 11.74 -11.97
C GLN A 21 -22.95 13.06 -12.58
N ASN A 22 -22.71 14.18 -11.89
CA ASN A 22 -23.15 15.51 -12.33
C ASN A 22 -22.07 16.30 -13.07
N TRP A 23 -20.90 15.68 -13.30
CA TRP A 23 -19.82 16.33 -14.01
C TRP A 23 -20.10 16.39 -15.51
N ASN A 24 -20.11 17.60 -16.05
CA ASN A 24 -20.21 17.85 -17.49
C ASN A 24 -18.81 18.12 -18.04
N ARG A 25 -18.48 17.46 -19.14
CA ARG A 25 -17.22 17.67 -19.83
C ARG A 25 -17.18 19.08 -20.44
N GLU A 26 -16.27 19.90 -19.97
CA GLU A 26 -16.06 21.26 -20.48
C GLU A 26 -14.90 21.37 -21.48
N HIS A 27 -13.96 20.40 -21.47
CA HIS A 27 -12.77 20.39 -22.28
C HIS A 27 -12.56 19.03 -22.94
N ASP A 28 -11.80 19.00 -24.05
CA ASP A 28 -11.54 17.77 -24.80
C ASP A 28 -10.53 16.86 -24.10
N TYR A 29 -9.74 17.39 -23.18
CA TYR A 29 -8.75 16.65 -22.39
C TYR A 29 -8.57 17.27 -21.02
N ALA A 30 -8.10 16.46 -20.07
CA ALA A 30 -7.69 16.88 -18.75
C ALA A 30 -6.26 16.44 -18.47
N ILE A 31 -5.53 17.24 -17.71
CA ILE A 31 -4.23 16.87 -17.17
C ILE A 31 -4.43 16.50 -15.71
N CYS A 32 -4.13 15.25 -15.36
CA CYS A 32 -4.16 14.76 -13.98
C CYS A 32 -2.72 14.69 -13.48
N ILE A 33 -2.45 15.37 -12.37
CA ILE A 33 -1.12 15.37 -11.73
C ILE A 33 -1.28 14.74 -10.36
N ASP A 34 -0.52 13.66 -10.11
CA ASP A 34 -0.44 13.04 -8.79
C ASP A 34 0.25 13.99 -7.81
N THR A 35 -0.20 13.97 -6.56
CA THR A 35 0.29 14.90 -5.53
C THR A 35 1.49 14.34 -4.80
N ASP A 36 1.41 13.08 -4.40
CA ASP A 36 2.39 12.44 -3.51
C ASP A 36 3.62 11.99 -4.30
N GLY A 37 4.77 12.55 -3.94
CA GLY A 37 6.02 12.25 -4.63
C GLY A 37 6.17 12.89 -6.02
N CYS A 38 5.14 13.62 -6.49
CA CYS A 38 5.16 14.38 -7.74
C CYS A 38 5.19 15.88 -7.47
N VAL A 39 4.17 16.40 -6.79
CA VAL A 39 4.08 17.82 -6.41
C VAL A 39 4.64 18.05 -5.00
N LEU A 40 4.41 17.12 -4.09
CA LEU A 40 4.88 17.17 -2.71
C LEU A 40 5.97 16.11 -2.49
N ASP A 41 7.12 16.52 -1.98
CA ASP A 41 8.19 15.62 -1.54
C ASP A 41 7.87 15.05 -0.15
N ASN A 42 6.86 14.20 -0.07
CA ASN A 42 6.33 13.65 1.17
C ASN A 42 6.43 12.12 1.27
N MET A 43 6.89 11.43 0.22
CA MET A 43 6.91 9.97 0.21
C MET A 43 7.83 9.38 1.27
N TRP A 44 9.00 10.00 1.48
CA TRP A 44 9.92 9.58 2.54
C TRP A 44 9.26 9.68 3.92
N ALA A 45 8.63 10.81 4.23
CA ALA A 45 7.94 11.01 5.49
C ALA A 45 6.78 10.02 5.67
N LYS A 46 5.99 9.75 4.64
CA LYS A 46 4.88 8.78 4.67
C LYS A 46 5.40 7.36 4.94
N GLN A 47 6.49 6.95 4.29
CA GLN A 47 7.06 5.62 4.52
C GLN A 47 7.58 5.49 5.95
N LEU A 48 8.45 6.39 6.40
CA LEU A 48 9.12 6.26 7.68
C LEU A 48 8.22 6.50 8.89
N LEU A 49 7.28 7.45 8.79
CA LEU A 49 6.46 7.87 9.94
C LEU A 49 5.12 7.16 10.01
N VAL A 50 4.64 6.59 8.90
CA VAL A 50 3.29 5.98 8.84
C VAL A 50 3.37 4.52 8.42
N PHE A 51 3.85 4.23 7.20
CA PHE A 51 3.72 2.88 6.66
C PHE A 51 4.64 1.87 7.35
N HIS A 52 5.92 2.18 7.56
CA HIS A 52 6.82 1.25 8.23
C HIS A 52 6.38 0.93 9.66
N PRO A 53 6.05 1.90 10.53
CA PRO A 53 5.52 1.59 11.85
C PRO A 53 4.24 0.75 11.79
N LEU A 54 3.32 1.10 10.89
CA LEU A 54 2.06 0.39 10.76
C LEU A 54 2.25 -1.07 10.35
N PHE A 55 3.10 -1.33 9.36
CA PHE A 55 3.41 -2.70 8.95
C PHE A 55 4.08 -3.50 10.06
N MET A 56 5.04 -2.91 10.77
CA MET A 56 5.70 -3.57 11.89
C MET A 56 4.73 -3.91 13.03
N ASP A 57 3.78 -3.04 13.32
CA ASP A 57 2.77 -3.27 14.36
C ASP A 57 1.76 -4.35 13.95
N ILE A 58 1.27 -4.29 12.72
CA ILE A 58 0.26 -5.24 12.22
C ILE A 58 0.87 -6.63 12.05
N PHE A 59 2.08 -6.72 11.55
CA PHE A 59 2.73 -7.99 11.23
C PHE A 59 3.73 -8.46 12.31
N GLY A 60 3.74 -7.83 13.49
CA GLY A 60 4.58 -8.29 14.61
C GLY A 60 6.09 -8.23 14.36
N LEU A 61 6.57 -7.30 13.55
CA LEU A 61 7.97 -7.22 13.11
C LEU A 61 8.81 -6.20 13.93
N ARG A 62 8.34 -5.79 15.10
CA ARG A 62 9.00 -4.74 15.91
C ARG A 62 10.39 -5.15 16.41
N GLU A 63 10.63 -6.41 16.71
CA GLU A 63 11.94 -6.90 17.13
C GLU A 63 12.99 -6.76 16.03
N SER A 64 12.56 -6.77 14.77
CA SER A 64 13.41 -6.61 13.58
C SER A 64 13.32 -5.19 12.98
N GLU A 65 12.87 -4.19 13.75
CA GLU A 65 12.59 -2.84 13.25
C GLU A 65 13.70 -2.23 12.42
N MET A 66 14.95 -2.34 12.87
CA MET A 66 16.09 -1.76 12.15
C MET A 66 16.23 -2.37 10.75
N HIS A 67 16.19 -3.67 10.65
CA HIS A 67 16.31 -4.39 9.38
C HIS A 67 15.10 -4.15 8.50
N PHE A 68 13.88 -4.21 9.08
CA PHE A 68 12.67 -3.92 8.33
C PHE A 68 12.72 -2.52 7.69
N ARG A 69 13.12 -1.50 8.44
CA ARG A 69 13.23 -0.12 7.93
C ARG A 69 14.22 0.00 6.79
N ILE A 70 15.41 -0.60 6.92
CA ILE A 70 16.45 -0.55 5.87
C ILE A 70 15.94 -1.19 4.57
N HIS A 71 15.39 -2.39 4.66
CA HIS A 71 14.90 -3.12 3.50
C HIS A 71 13.64 -2.47 2.89
N ALA A 72 12.69 -2.04 3.73
CA ALA A 72 11.48 -1.36 3.28
C ALA A 72 11.77 0.00 2.64
N GLU A 73 12.69 0.78 3.18
CA GLU A 73 13.12 2.05 2.58
C GLU A 73 13.72 1.81 1.20
N HIS A 74 14.60 0.81 1.07
CA HIS A 74 15.17 0.44 -0.22
C HIS A 74 14.08 0.11 -1.24
N HIS A 75 13.16 -0.79 -0.90
CA HIS A 75 12.14 -1.27 -1.84
C HIS A 75 11.06 -0.24 -2.16
N ASN A 76 10.70 0.63 -1.21
CA ASN A 76 9.65 1.64 -1.42
C ASN A 76 10.16 2.94 -2.06
N LEU A 77 11.44 3.33 -1.82
CA LEU A 77 11.94 4.64 -2.23
C LEU A 77 13.03 4.58 -3.31
N TRP A 78 13.87 3.53 -3.32
CA TRP A 78 15.08 3.48 -4.15
C TRP A 78 15.14 2.28 -5.09
N GLY A 79 14.49 1.17 -4.74
CA GLY A 79 14.54 -0.08 -5.48
C GLY A 79 13.62 -0.09 -6.71
N LYS A 80 13.62 -1.22 -7.42
CA LYS A 80 12.79 -1.44 -8.61
C LYS A 80 11.30 -1.47 -8.31
N THR A 81 10.92 -1.70 -7.06
CA THR A 81 9.52 -1.73 -6.61
C THR A 81 9.00 -0.36 -6.19
N ARG A 82 9.80 0.70 -6.33
CA ARG A 82 9.33 2.07 -6.11
C ARG A 82 8.15 2.39 -7.02
N GLY A 83 7.04 2.85 -6.42
CA GLY A 83 5.82 3.20 -7.14
C GLY A 83 4.96 2.00 -7.56
N CYS A 84 5.36 0.77 -7.24
CA CYS A 84 4.52 -0.40 -7.39
C CYS A 84 3.42 -0.45 -6.32
N ASP A 85 2.51 -1.41 -6.45
CA ASP A 85 1.57 -1.73 -5.39
C ASP A 85 2.30 -1.98 -4.07
N ARG A 86 1.73 -1.51 -2.96
CA ARG A 86 2.33 -1.59 -1.61
C ARG A 86 2.62 -3.02 -1.17
N TYR A 87 1.84 -3.99 -1.61
CA TYR A 87 2.04 -5.39 -1.25
C TYR A 87 3.23 -6.00 -1.98
N LEU A 88 3.50 -5.60 -3.22
CA LEU A 88 4.72 -5.97 -3.95
C LEU A 88 5.97 -5.42 -3.26
N ALA A 89 5.91 -4.21 -2.72
CA ALA A 89 7.02 -3.64 -1.98
C ALA A 89 7.24 -4.35 -0.63
N VAL A 90 6.17 -4.74 0.08
CA VAL A 90 6.25 -5.54 1.31
C VAL A 90 6.79 -6.94 1.02
N GLN A 91 6.30 -7.60 -0.03
CA GLN A 91 6.81 -8.89 -0.49
C GLN A 91 8.32 -8.83 -0.72
N ALA A 92 8.80 -7.85 -1.50
CA ALA A 92 10.22 -7.65 -1.76
C ALA A 92 11.01 -7.35 -0.47
N THR A 93 10.42 -6.61 0.46
CA THR A 93 11.02 -6.29 1.76
C THR A 93 11.24 -7.57 2.57
N LEU A 94 10.21 -8.38 2.78
CA LEU A 94 10.30 -9.62 3.55
C LEU A 94 11.24 -10.62 2.89
N GLN A 95 11.17 -10.76 1.57
CA GLN A 95 12.07 -11.62 0.81
C GLN A 95 13.53 -11.22 1.04
N SER A 96 13.87 -9.95 0.91
CA SER A 96 15.23 -9.47 1.09
C SER A 96 15.72 -9.54 2.54
N MET A 97 14.82 -9.45 3.54
CA MET A 97 15.17 -9.70 4.95
C MET A 97 15.49 -11.17 5.19
N LEU A 98 14.73 -12.09 4.61
CA LEU A 98 14.97 -13.54 4.71
C LEU A 98 16.27 -13.96 4.00
N GLU A 99 16.73 -13.22 3.00
CA GLU A 99 17.98 -13.44 2.28
C GLU A 99 19.19 -12.78 2.96
N CYS A 100 18.98 -11.92 3.95
CA CYS A 100 20.02 -11.20 4.69
C CYS A 100 20.34 -11.90 6.01
N ASP A 101 21.58 -12.41 6.18
CA ASP A 101 22.01 -13.13 7.39
C ASP A 101 21.80 -12.30 8.66
N GLN A 102 22.16 -11.00 8.64
CA GLN A 102 22.01 -10.12 9.80
C GLN A 102 20.52 -9.88 10.16
N ALA A 103 19.65 -9.77 9.17
CA ALA A 103 18.22 -9.62 9.42
C ALA A 103 17.62 -10.91 10.00
N ARG A 104 18.04 -12.07 9.53
CA ARG A 104 17.58 -13.38 10.03
C ARG A 104 17.88 -13.60 11.51
N GLU A 105 18.94 -13.00 12.05
CA GLU A 105 19.27 -13.10 13.49
C GLU A 105 18.19 -12.46 14.39
N THR A 106 17.39 -11.53 13.86
CA THR A 106 16.35 -10.82 14.60
C THR A 106 14.92 -11.21 14.19
N LEU A 107 14.79 -12.09 13.18
CA LEU A 107 13.50 -12.54 12.66
C LEU A 107 13.06 -13.85 13.35
N ASP A 108 11.77 -13.96 13.63
CA ASP A 108 11.13 -15.27 13.62
C ASP A 108 11.00 -15.72 12.15
N VAL A 109 11.95 -16.56 11.72
CA VAL A 109 12.08 -16.94 10.31
C VAL A 109 10.87 -17.72 9.83
N GLU A 110 10.39 -18.71 10.61
CA GLU A 110 9.23 -19.53 10.26
C GLU A 110 7.97 -18.67 10.11
N TYR A 111 7.73 -17.77 11.06
CA TYR A 111 6.63 -16.83 11.00
C TYR A 111 6.75 -15.90 9.77
N THR A 112 7.96 -15.38 9.49
CA THR A 112 8.18 -14.44 8.38
C THR A 112 8.02 -15.12 7.02
N GLU A 113 8.45 -16.39 6.89
CA GLU A 113 8.21 -17.20 5.69
C GLU A 113 6.71 -17.44 5.47
N GLY A 114 5.96 -17.80 6.50
CA GLY A 114 4.51 -17.95 6.44
C GLY A 114 3.79 -16.64 6.09
N LEU A 115 4.23 -15.51 6.64
CA LEU A 115 3.71 -14.19 6.31
C LEU A 115 3.98 -13.85 4.83
N LEU A 116 5.20 -14.11 4.33
CA LEU A 116 5.54 -13.90 2.92
C LEU A 116 4.68 -14.75 1.99
N GLU A 117 4.47 -16.02 2.32
CA GLU A 117 3.58 -16.91 1.56
C GLU A 117 2.14 -16.38 1.50
N SER A 118 1.64 -15.90 2.61
CA SER A 118 0.33 -15.26 2.70
C SER A 118 0.21 -14.03 1.81
N ILE A 119 1.23 -13.15 1.81
CA ILE A 119 1.26 -11.96 0.97
C ILE A 119 1.36 -12.34 -0.50
N ASN A 120 2.16 -13.35 -0.85
CA ASN A 120 2.24 -13.90 -2.20
C ASN A 120 0.89 -14.40 -2.69
N GLY A 121 0.17 -15.13 -1.85
CA GLY A 121 -1.19 -15.60 -2.15
C GLY A 121 -2.16 -14.44 -2.39
N TYR A 122 -2.09 -13.39 -1.59
CA TYR A 122 -2.91 -12.20 -1.78
C TYR A 122 -2.59 -11.45 -3.07
N VAL A 123 -1.30 -11.24 -3.39
CA VAL A 123 -0.86 -10.59 -4.63
C VAL A 123 -1.35 -11.39 -5.84
N HIS A 124 -1.20 -12.70 -5.81
CA HIS A 124 -1.69 -13.57 -6.88
C HIS A 124 -3.21 -13.52 -7.03
N PHE A 125 -3.95 -13.52 -5.94
CA PHE A 125 -5.41 -13.38 -5.95
C PHE A 125 -5.83 -12.06 -6.60
N VAL A 126 -5.21 -10.94 -6.23
CA VAL A 126 -5.49 -9.62 -6.79
C VAL A 126 -5.17 -9.58 -8.28
N ASP A 127 -4.03 -10.11 -8.70
CA ASP A 127 -3.61 -10.13 -10.10
C ASP A 127 -4.49 -11.03 -10.98
N SER A 128 -5.05 -12.09 -10.42
CA SER A 128 -5.94 -13.03 -11.13
C SER A 128 -7.39 -12.57 -11.18
N SER A 129 -7.78 -11.53 -10.44
CA SER A 129 -9.17 -11.09 -10.28
C SER A 129 -9.43 -9.76 -10.99
N ASP A 130 -10.10 -9.81 -12.14
CA ASP A 130 -10.50 -8.60 -12.88
C ASP A 130 -11.42 -7.68 -12.07
N GLY A 131 -12.26 -8.24 -11.21
CA GLY A 131 -13.16 -7.47 -10.34
C GLY A 131 -12.43 -6.73 -9.21
N ALA A 132 -11.36 -7.27 -8.68
CA ALA A 132 -10.59 -6.64 -7.62
C ALA A 132 -9.86 -5.38 -8.08
N ARG A 133 -9.45 -5.33 -9.34
CA ARG A 133 -8.78 -4.16 -9.94
C ARG A 133 -9.72 -2.97 -10.16
N ALA A 134 -10.99 -3.23 -10.40
CA ALA A 134 -11.95 -2.19 -10.78
C ALA A 134 -12.65 -1.52 -9.59
N PHE A 135 -12.89 -2.22 -8.48
CA PHE A 135 -13.82 -1.77 -7.45
C PHE A 135 -13.29 -1.80 -6.00
N GLY A 136 -12.01 -1.84 -5.84
CA GLY A 136 -11.39 -1.94 -4.53
C GLY A 136 -11.05 -3.38 -4.17
N MET A 137 -9.80 -3.58 -3.87
CA MET A 137 -9.28 -4.88 -3.48
C MET A 137 -9.79 -5.25 -2.09
N PRO A 138 -10.19 -6.50 -1.85
CA PRO A 138 -10.40 -6.99 -0.50
C PRO A 138 -9.16 -6.70 0.33
N SER A 139 -9.35 -6.32 1.58
CA SER A 139 -8.21 -6.14 2.47
C SER A 139 -7.45 -7.45 2.63
N ILE A 140 -6.17 -7.37 2.90
CA ILE A 140 -5.37 -8.56 3.19
C ILE A 140 -5.96 -9.34 4.38
N ILE A 141 -6.57 -8.64 5.34
CA ILE A 141 -7.27 -9.24 6.49
C ILE A 141 -8.48 -10.06 6.03
N GLU A 142 -9.27 -9.55 5.09
CA GLU A 142 -10.42 -10.28 4.53
C GLU A 142 -9.98 -11.48 3.72
N TYR A 143 -8.91 -11.33 2.95
CA TYR A 143 -8.30 -12.45 2.23
C TYR A 143 -7.86 -13.56 3.20
N HIS A 144 -7.16 -13.22 4.29
CA HIS A 144 -6.73 -14.18 5.31
C HIS A 144 -7.89 -14.86 6.03
N LYS A 145 -8.94 -14.12 6.38
CA LYS A 145 -10.14 -14.70 6.98
C LYS A 145 -10.83 -15.73 6.07
N ALA A 146 -10.74 -15.55 4.75
CA ALA A 146 -11.39 -16.42 3.78
C ALA A 146 -10.54 -17.66 3.44
N ASN A 147 -9.21 -17.59 3.56
CA ASN A 147 -8.30 -18.63 3.05
C ASN A 147 -7.38 -19.24 4.12
N GLY A 148 -7.36 -18.71 5.33
CA GLY A 148 -6.50 -19.18 6.41
C GLY A 148 -7.21 -19.53 7.60
#